data_3c27e8dbe49b46a2b3a256d6e2c2e75d
#
_entry.id   3c27e8dbe49b46a2b3a256d6e2c2e75d
#
_cell.length_a   1.000
_cell.length_b   1.000
_cell.length_c   1.000
_cell.angle_alpha   90.00
_cell.angle_beta   90.00
_cell.angle_gamma   90.00
#
_symmetry.space_group_name_H-M   'P 1'
#
loop_
_entity.id
_entity.type
_entity.pdbx_description
1 polymer ?
#
loop_
_entity_poly.entity_id
_entity_poly.type
_entity_poly.pdbx_seq_one_letter_code
_entity_poly.pdbx_strand_id
1 'polypeptide(L)'
;MTLSKPLAFIASLVVLGASQASQQGQRMSFFITSAGPGDGANLGGLAGADRHCQQMAQAAGVGDRTWRAYLSAQASGGQPAVNARDRIGAGPWYNAKGVQVAASVADLHSDHNKLGKEASLTEKGTVVNGRGDTPNTHDIITGSQLDGSAFSDSEDHTCGNWTKNGEGSAQVGHHDRQGGGQNPTSWSAAHASRGCSQQNLQGTGGNGLFYCFAIN
;
A
#
# COMPACT_ATOMS: atom_id res chain seq x y z
N MET A 1 28.60 57.72 33.67
CA MET A 1 28.66 57.07 32.37
C MET A 1 28.53 55.57 32.57
N THR A 2 27.34 55.04 32.48
CA THR A 2 27.02 53.60 32.62
C THR A 2 26.58 53.11 31.27
N LEU A 3 27.42 52.26 30.62
CA LEU A 3 27.11 51.61 29.38
C LEU A 3 26.22 50.36 29.64
N SER A 4 25.00 50.39 29.17
CA SER A 4 24.10 49.23 29.09
C SER A 4 24.43 48.42 27.86
N LYS A 5 24.71 47.11 28.03
CA LYS A 5 24.86 46.13 26.93
C LYS A 5 23.48 45.61 26.52
N PRO A 6 23.15 45.47 25.22
CA PRO A 6 21.93 44.80 24.81
C PRO A 6 22.09 43.30 24.89
N LEU A 7 21.11 42.62 25.55
CA LEU A 7 20.93 41.17 25.49
C LEU A 7 20.36 40.80 24.13
N ALA A 8 21.05 39.97 23.39
CA ALA A 8 20.56 39.39 22.16
C ALA A 8 19.57 38.26 22.49
N PHE A 9 18.32 38.41 22.05
CA PHE A 9 17.33 37.33 22.01
C PHE A 9 17.64 36.40 20.84
N ILE A 10 18.19 35.23 21.12
CA ILE A 10 18.20 34.07 20.20
C ILE A 10 17.40 32.99 20.89
N ALA A 11 16.14 32.91 20.58
CA ALA A 11 15.34 31.72 20.94
C ALA A 11 14.16 31.56 19.97
N SER A 12 13.94 30.35 19.51
CA SER A 12 12.67 29.79 19.03
C SER A 12 12.41 29.73 17.53
N LEU A 13 13.26 29.05 16.76
CA LEU A 13 12.84 28.56 15.41
C LEU A 13 12.87 27.04 15.26
N VAL A 14 13.26 26.27 16.26
CA VAL A 14 13.43 24.80 16.13
C VAL A 14 12.21 23.99 16.53
N VAL A 15 11.27 24.57 17.29
CA VAL A 15 10.14 23.82 17.89
C VAL A 15 8.98 23.60 16.92
N LEU A 16 8.78 24.46 15.92
CA LEU A 16 7.66 24.36 14.98
C LEU A 16 7.78 23.23 13.95
N GLY A 17 8.99 22.87 13.55
CA GLY A 17 9.21 21.81 12.56
C GLY A 17 8.94 20.40 13.09
N ALA A 18 9.29 20.13 14.34
CA ALA A 18 9.09 18.82 14.97
C ALA A 18 7.62 18.51 15.26
N SER A 19 6.81 19.52 15.60
CA SER A 19 5.37 19.36 15.85
C SER A 19 4.57 19.10 14.57
N GLN A 20 4.96 19.70 13.45
CA GLN A 20 4.28 19.47 12.17
C GLN A 20 4.60 18.08 11.59
N ALA A 21 5.83 17.62 11.68
CA ALA A 21 6.22 16.29 11.25
C ALA A 21 5.52 15.19 12.07
N SER A 22 5.36 15.37 13.38
CA SER A 22 4.63 14.44 14.23
C SER A 22 3.12 14.41 13.94
N GLN A 23 2.51 15.54 13.62
CA GLN A 23 1.09 15.61 13.24
C GLN A 23 0.82 15.00 11.85
N GLN A 24 1.74 15.10 10.90
CA GLN A 24 1.63 14.46 9.60
C GLN A 24 1.75 12.94 9.71
N GLY A 25 2.67 12.42 10.51
CA GLY A 25 2.79 11.00 10.79
C GLY A 25 1.54 10.42 11.46
N GLN A 26 0.95 11.13 12.41
CA GLN A 26 -0.28 10.73 13.10
C GLN A 26 -1.52 10.63 12.18
N ARG A 27 -1.50 11.27 11.02
CA ARG A 27 -2.58 11.17 10.03
C ARG A 27 -2.43 10.02 9.07
N MET A 28 -1.23 9.43 8.92
CA MET A 28 -1.02 8.34 7.96
C MET A 28 -2.00 7.21 8.21
N SER A 29 -2.73 6.84 7.16
CA SER A 29 -3.70 5.75 7.16
C SER A 29 -3.65 4.92 5.88
N PHE A 30 -2.65 5.17 5.03
CA PHE A 30 -2.38 4.46 3.79
C PHE A 30 -0.88 4.44 3.50
N PHE A 31 -0.37 3.29 3.05
CA PHE A 31 0.97 3.17 2.48
C PHE A 31 1.09 1.93 1.58
N ILE A 32 2.13 1.88 0.75
CA ILE A 32 2.63 0.65 0.12
C ILE A 32 3.74 0.09 1.01
N THR A 33 3.79 -1.21 1.24
CA THR A 33 4.88 -1.83 2.00
C THR A 33 6.23 -1.54 1.33
N SER A 34 7.23 -1.07 2.09
CA SER A 34 8.59 -0.83 1.56
C SER A 34 9.34 -2.13 1.24
N ALA A 35 8.86 -3.25 1.76
CA ALA A 35 9.34 -4.60 1.46
C ALA A 35 8.18 -5.59 1.59
N GLY A 36 8.15 -6.61 0.74
CA GLY A 36 7.32 -7.78 0.95
C GLY A 36 7.95 -8.72 1.98
N PRO A 37 7.24 -9.80 2.39
CA PRO A 37 7.80 -10.81 3.30
C PRO A 37 9.03 -11.57 2.76
N GLY A 38 9.29 -11.49 1.44
CA GLY A 38 10.46 -12.12 0.80
C GLY A 38 10.21 -13.56 0.32
N ASP A 39 9.00 -14.08 0.44
CA ASP A 39 8.59 -15.41 0.00
C ASP A 39 7.53 -15.34 -1.12
N GLY A 40 7.74 -14.46 -2.09
CA GLY A 40 6.81 -14.22 -3.18
C GLY A 40 5.44 -13.75 -2.67
N ALA A 41 4.39 -14.39 -3.18
CA ALA A 41 3.01 -14.14 -2.76
C ALA A 41 2.55 -15.02 -1.58
N ASN A 42 3.43 -15.85 -1.01
CA ASN A 42 3.13 -16.54 0.25
C ASN A 42 3.25 -15.57 1.42
N LEU A 43 2.15 -14.97 1.78
CA LEU A 43 2.05 -13.98 2.86
C LEU A 43 1.58 -14.61 4.18
N GLY A 44 1.30 -15.92 4.21
CA GLY A 44 0.61 -16.60 5.30
C GLY A 44 -0.88 -16.26 5.35
N GLY A 45 -1.50 -16.14 4.17
CA GLY A 45 -2.89 -15.75 3.98
C GLY A 45 -3.15 -14.27 4.28
N LEU A 46 -4.43 -13.88 4.28
CA LEU A 46 -4.82 -12.50 4.62
C LEU A 46 -4.36 -12.09 6.03
N ALA A 47 -4.42 -13.00 6.99
CA ALA A 47 -3.98 -12.72 8.35
C ALA A 47 -2.47 -12.45 8.45
N GLY A 48 -1.66 -13.13 7.65
CA GLY A 48 -0.21 -12.88 7.57
C GLY A 48 0.11 -11.53 6.95
N ALA A 49 -0.59 -11.18 5.87
CA ALA A 49 -0.48 -9.86 5.23
C ALA A 49 -0.89 -8.72 6.18
N ASP A 50 -1.99 -8.89 6.95
CA ASP A 50 -2.42 -7.91 7.94
C ASP A 50 -1.37 -7.71 9.05
N ARG A 51 -0.77 -8.80 9.55
CA ARG A 51 0.34 -8.70 10.52
C ARG A 51 1.54 -7.94 9.94
N HIS A 52 1.86 -8.16 8.67
CA HIS A 52 2.95 -7.44 8.02
C HIS A 52 2.64 -5.94 7.91
N CYS A 53 1.43 -5.55 7.49
CA CYS A 53 0.98 -4.16 7.52
C CYS A 53 1.09 -3.54 8.92
N GLN A 54 0.64 -4.26 9.94
CA GLN A 54 0.68 -3.80 11.33
C GLN A 54 2.13 -3.59 11.82
N GLN A 55 3.04 -4.50 11.49
CA GLN A 55 4.46 -4.40 11.86
C GLN A 55 5.14 -3.21 11.19
N MET A 56 4.86 -2.98 9.90
CA MET A 56 5.40 -1.83 9.17
C MET A 56 4.86 -0.51 9.72
N ALA A 57 3.56 -0.46 10.04
CA ALA A 57 2.95 0.70 10.69
C ALA A 57 3.54 0.98 12.08
N GLN A 58 3.80 -0.07 12.88
CA GLN A 58 4.47 0.06 14.18
C GLN A 58 5.88 0.64 14.02
N ALA A 59 6.66 0.13 13.06
CA ALA A 59 8.00 0.64 12.78
C ALA A 59 7.99 2.10 12.31
N ALA A 60 6.91 2.55 11.66
CA ALA A 60 6.70 3.93 11.23
C ALA A 60 6.09 4.84 12.31
N GLY A 61 5.81 4.33 13.52
CA GLY A 61 5.26 5.10 14.64
C GLY A 61 3.76 5.38 14.55
N VAL A 62 3.00 4.62 13.75
CA VAL A 62 1.54 4.72 13.59
C VAL A 62 0.83 3.39 13.85
N GLY A 63 1.43 2.55 14.68
CA GLY A 63 0.93 1.22 15.02
C GLY A 63 -0.20 1.18 16.05
N ASP A 64 -0.66 2.31 16.54
CA ASP A 64 -1.82 2.48 17.44
C ASP A 64 -3.17 2.23 16.74
N ARG A 65 -3.16 2.22 15.40
CA ARG A 65 -4.29 1.88 14.54
C ARG A 65 -4.27 0.41 14.16
N THR A 66 -5.43 -0.12 13.77
CA THR A 66 -5.53 -1.46 13.16
C THR A 66 -5.28 -1.35 11.66
N TRP A 67 -4.26 -2.04 11.17
CA TRP A 67 -3.86 -2.02 9.78
C TRP A 67 -4.22 -3.32 9.06
N ARG A 68 -4.72 -3.19 7.83
CA ARG A 68 -5.05 -4.32 6.98
C ARG A 68 -4.51 -4.15 5.57
N ALA A 69 -4.15 -5.29 4.98
CA ALA A 69 -3.74 -5.36 3.58
C ALA A 69 -4.97 -5.24 2.66
N TYR A 70 -4.85 -4.47 1.59
CA TYR A 70 -5.81 -4.44 0.49
C TYR A 70 -5.58 -5.65 -0.40
N LEU A 71 -6.14 -6.76 -0.01
CA LEU A 71 -6.03 -8.04 -0.71
C LEU A 71 -7.39 -8.72 -0.72
N SER A 72 -7.83 -9.20 -1.90
CA SER A 72 -8.98 -10.10 -1.99
C SER A 72 -8.55 -11.55 -1.76
N ALA A 73 -9.49 -12.40 -1.38
CA ALA A 73 -9.34 -13.85 -1.38
C ALA A 73 -10.53 -14.48 -2.09
N GLN A 74 -10.28 -15.50 -2.90
CA GLN A 74 -11.31 -16.23 -3.63
C GLN A 74 -12.00 -17.24 -2.72
N ALA A 75 -13.25 -17.57 -3.01
CA ALA A 75 -13.96 -18.63 -2.29
C ALA A 75 -13.19 -19.96 -2.41
N SER A 76 -12.92 -20.62 -1.30
CA SER A 76 -12.14 -21.85 -1.27
C SER A 76 -12.41 -22.65 -0.01
N GLY A 77 -12.44 -23.98 -0.11
CA GLY A 77 -12.56 -24.88 1.05
C GLY A 77 -13.84 -24.63 1.87
N GLY A 78 -14.93 -24.21 1.24
CA GLY A 78 -16.19 -23.87 1.91
C GLY A 78 -16.21 -22.49 2.57
N GLN A 79 -15.10 -21.72 2.47
CA GLN A 79 -15.06 -20.33 2.92
C GLN A 79 -15.53 -19.39 1.81
N PRO A 80 -16.32 -18.36 2.11
CA PRO A 80 -16.74 -17.37 1.12
C PRO A 80 -15.55 -16.52 0.65
N ALA A 81 -15.71 -15.90 -0.52
CA ALA A 81 -14.76 -14.91 -1.02
C ALA A 81 -14.71 -13.70 -0.09
N VAL A 82 -13.55 -13.05 -0.03
CA VAL A 82 -13.30 -11.82 0.73
C VAL A 82 -12.89 -10.72 -0.25
N ASN A 83 -13.64 -9.63 -0.29
CA ASN A 83 -13.31 -8.48 -1.13
C ASN A 83 -12.30 -7.57 -0.42
N ALA A 84 -11.29 -7.10 -1.13
CA ALA A 84 -10.31 -6.17 -0.58
C ALA A 84 -10.97 -4.87 -0.09
N ARG A 85 -11.93 -4.33 -0.85
CA ARG A 85 -12.65 -3.10 -0.52
C ARG A 85 -13.41 -3.15 0.81
N ASP A 86 -13.85 -4.34 1.23
CA ASP A 86 -14.64 -4.51 2.45
C ASP A 86 -13.74 -4.66 3.70
N ARG A 87 -12.43 -4.74 3.52
CA ARG A 87 -11.44 -4.96 4.59
C ARG A 87 -10.81 -3.69 5.12
N ILE A 88 -10.86 -2.60 4.38
CA ILE A 88 -10.02 -1.42 4.59
C ILE A 88 -10.71 -0.27 5.35
N GLY A 89 -11.93 -0.47 5.84
CA GLY A 89 -12.70 0.58 6.51
C GLY A 89 -13.37 1.54 5.52
N ALA A 90 -13.75 2.73 5.99
CA ALA A 90 -14.55 3.68 5.22
C ALA A 90 -13.75 4.86 4.63
N GLY A 91 -12.53 5.12 5.11
CA GLY A 91 -11.75 6.31 4.80
C GLY A 91 -12.11 7.52 5.69
N PRO A 92 -11.62 8.73 5.42
CA PRO A 92 -10.64 9.03 4.38
C PRO A 92 -9.22 8.51 4.70
N TRP A 93 -8.42 8.27 3.64
CA TRP A 93 -7.06 7.78 3.81
C TRP A 93 -6.02 8.80 3.36
N TYR A 94 -4.92 8.84 4.12
CA TYR A 94 -3.82 9.77 3.95
C TYR A 94 -2.49 9.03 3.87
N ASN A 95 -1.62 9.44 2.97
CA ASN A 95 -0.27 8.88 2.87
C ASN A 95 0.66 9.41 3.98
N ALA A 96 1.91 8.95 4.00
CA ALA A 96 2.91 9.32 5.00
C ALA A 96 3.26 10.82 5.03
N LYS A 97 2.90 11.58 3.98
CA LYS A 97 3.06 13.05 3.93
C LYS A 97 1.77 13.79 4.29
N GLY A 98 0.74 13.09 4.75
CA GLY A 98 -0.55 13.67 5.12
C GLY A 98 -1.41 14.10 3.92
N VAL A 99 -1.08 13.67 2.70
CA VAL A 99 -1.88 13.91 1.50
C VAL A 99 -3.02 12.91 1.46
N GLN A 100 -4.25 13.37 1.34
CA GLN A 100 -5.42 12.51 1.18
C GLN A 100 -5.35 11.78 -0.16
N VAL A 101 -5.35 10.46 -0.14
CA VAL A 101 -5.31 9.62 -1.34
C VAL A 101 -6.71 9.24 -1.83
N ALA A 102 -7.67 9.12 -0.92
CA ALA A 102 -9.08 8.93 -1.23
C ALA A 102 -9.96 9.34 -0.04
N ALA A 103 -11.17 9.80 -0.32
CA ALA A 103 -12.14 10.25 0.68
C ALA A 103 -13.01 9.09 1.24
N SER A 104 -13.21 8.04 0.45
CA SER A 104 -14.07 6.90 0.78
C SER A 104 -13.73 5.69 -0.08
N VAL A 105 -14.33 4.53 0.19
CA VAL A 105 -14.21 3.34 -0.65
C VAL A 105 -14.66 3.60 -2.09
N ALA A 106 -15.76 4.33 -2.27
CA ALA A 106 -16.26 4.69 -3.60
C ALA A 106 -15.29 5.61 -4.35
N ASP A 107 -14.72 6.60 -3.66
CA ASP A 107 -13.73 7.51 -4.22
C ASP A 107 -12.43 6.77 -4.58
N LEU A 108 -11.98 5.84 -3.73
CA LEU A 108 -10.79 5.02 -3.97
C LEU A 108 -10.89 4.18 -5.27
N HIS A 109 -12.07 3.69 -5.61
CA HIS A 109 -12.32 2.88 -6.82
C HIS A 109 -12.87 3.70 -8.00
N SER A 110 -12.82 5.02 -7.90
CA SER A 110 -13.17 5.96 -8.99
C SER A 110 -11.92 6.56 -9.62
N ASP A 111 -12.11 7.36 -10.67
CA ASP A 111 -11.04 8.15 -11.29
C ASP A 111 -10.64 9.38 -10.48
N HIS A 112 -11.34 9.67 -9.38
CA HIS A 112 -11.09 10.85 -8.53
C HIS A 112 -10.03 10.59 -7.45
N ASN A 113 -9.70 9.34 -7.14
CA ASN A 113 -8.64 9.02 -6.18
C ASN A 113 -7.31 9.61 -6.67
N LYS A 114 -6.43 9.94 -5.72
CA LYS A 114 -5.16 10.60 -5.99
C LYS A 114 -3.96 9.64 -6.01
N LEU A 115 -4.22 8.34 -6.13
CA LEU A 115 -3.15 7.36 -6.25
C LEU A 115 -2.36 7.57 -7.54
N GLY A 116 -1.06 7.44 -7.45
CA GLY A 116 -0.09 7.62 -8.50
C GLY A 116 1.31 7.60 -7.89
N LYS A 117 2.37 7.63 -8.70
CA LYS A 117 3.76 7.45 -8.24
C LYS A 117 4.12 8.33 -7.04
N GLU A 118 3.75 9.62 -7.08
CA GLU A 118 4.12 10.59 -6.05
C GLU A 118 3.25 10.52 -4.78
N ALA A 119 2.05 9.97 -4.87
CA ALA A 119 1.11 9.87 -3.75
C ALA A 119 1.11 8.48 -3.09
N SER A 120 1.48 7.43 -3.84
CA SER A 120 1.53 6.05 -3.36
C SER A 120 2.86 5.78 -2.66
N LEU A 121 3.02 6.33 -1.47
CA LEU A 121 4.26 6.28 -0.69
C LEU A 121 4.33 5.03 0.17
N THR A 122 5.56 4.64 0.55
CA THR A 122 5.80 3.64 1.58
C THR A 122 5.46 4.17 2.98
N GLU A 123 5.44 3.29 3.99
CA GLU A 123 5.32 3.66 5.41
C GLU A 123 6.43 4.62 5.88
N LYS A 124 7.56 4.65 5.17
CA LYS A 124 8.71 5.54 5.43
C LYS A 124 8.58 6.90 4.71
N GLY A 125 7.49 7.11 3.95
CA GLY A 125 7.30 8.32 3.15
C GLY A 125 8.18 8.41 1.90
N THR A 126 8.77 7.30 1.46
CA THR A 126 9.56 7.20 0.23
C THR A 126 8.69 6.81 -0.95
N VAL A 127 9.05 7.28 -2.14
CA VAL A 127 8.42 6.89 -3.39
C VAL A 127 8.82 5.45 -3.71
N VAL A 128 7.86 4.64 -4.16
CA VAL A 128 8.11 3.30 -4.70
C VAL A 128 8.57 3.43 -6.15
N ASN A 129 9.56 2.66 -6.55
CA ASN A 129 10.01 2.64 -7.94
C ASN A 129 8.86 2.29 -8.88
N GLY A 130 8.69 3.10 -9.91
CA GLY A 130 7.68 2.94 -10.94
C GLY A 130 8.24 2.37 -12.25
N ARG A 131 7.41 2.37 -13.28
CA ARG A 131 7.83 1.99 -14.63
C ARG A 131 8.94 2.92 -15.11
N GLY A 132 10.02 2.34 -15.60
CA GLY A 132 11.22 3.07 -16.06
C GLY A 132 12.29 3.27 -14.99
N ASP A 133 11.99 3.02 -13.73
CA ASP A 133 13.01 2.97 -12.67
C ASP A 133 13.72 1.61 -12.63
N THR A 134 14.86 1.54 -11.95
CA THR A 134 15.63 0.31 -11.76
C THR A 134 15.91 0.10 -10.27
N PRO A 135 15.44 -1.03 -9.65
CA PRO A 135 14.52 -2.00 -10.24
C PRO A 135 13.11 -1.44 -10.44
N ASN A 136 12.38 -1.94 -11.45
CA ASN A 136 10.95 -1.65 -11.56
C ASN A 136 10.19 -2.45 -10.50
N THR A 137 9.35 -1.79 -9.70
CA THR A 137 8.54 -2.42 -8.65
C THR A 137 7.10 -1.87 -8.63
N HIS A 138 6.59 -1.46 -9.79
CA HIS A 138 5.29 -0.78 -9.87
C HIS A 138 4.08 -1.70 -9.72
N ASP A 139 4.26 -3.00 -9.91
CA ASP A 139 3.20 -3.99 -9.73
C ASP A 139 2.97 -4.28 -8.25
N ILE A 140 1.80 -3.94 -7.77
CA ILE A 140 1.37 -4.17 -6.40
C ILE A 140 0.33 -5.29 -6.41
N ILE A 141 0.57 -6.34 -5.63
CA ILE A 141 -0.36 -7.48 -5.55
C ILE A 141 -1.65 -7.06 -4.82
N THR A 142 -2.81 -7.48 -5.36
CA THR A 142 -4.14 -7.16 -4.82
C THR A 142 -5.12 -8.32 -4.85
N GLY A 143 -5.03 -9.18 -5.88
CA GLY A 143 -5.99 -10.25 -6.12
C GLY A 143 -7.42 -9.75 -6.37
N SER A 144 -7.56 -8.49 -6.79
CA SER A 144 -8.84 -7.79 -6.84
C SER A 144 -9.24 -7.41 -8.26
N GLN A 145 -10.54 -7.32 -8.51
CA GLN A 145 -11.11 -6.67 -9.68
C GLN A 145 -11.01 -5.13 -9.54
N LEU A 146 -11.39 -4.40 -10.59
CA LEU A 146 -11.33 -2.93 -10.63
C LEU A 146 -12.09 -2.25 -9.49
N ASP A 147 -13.20 -2.84 -9.08
CA ASP A 147 -14.06 -2.34 -8.00
C ASP A 147 -13.64 -2.82 -6.60
N GLY A 148 -12.54 -3.56 -6.50
CA GLY A 148 -12.02 -4.11 -5.24
C GLY A 148 -12.71 -5.39 -4.77
N SER A 149 -13.57 -6.00 -5.59
CA SER A 149 -14.16 -7.31 -5.30
C SER A 149 -13.19 -8.45 -5.64
N ALA A 150 -13.41 -9.61 -5.05
CA ALA A 150 -12.71 -10.85 -5.40
C ALA A 150 -13.21 -11.38 -6.77
N PHE A 151 -12.34 -12.11 -7.47
CA PHE A 151 -12.75 -12.87 -8.64
C PHE A 151 -13.63 -14.05 -8.23
N SER A 152 -14.59 -14.40 -9.09
CA SER A 152 -15.54 -15.50 -8.87
C SER A 152 -15.40 -16.64 -9.86
N ASP A 153 -14.48 -16.50 -10.84
CA ASP A 153 -14.13 -17.57 -11.76
C ASP A 153 -13.24 -18.65 -11.08
N SER A 154 -12.84 -19.66 -11.86
CA SER A 154 -12.04 -20.78 -11.37
C SER A 154 -10.52 -20.57 -11.50
N GLU A 155 -10.08 -19.45 -12.05
CA GLU A 155 -8.66 -19.13 -12.19
C GLU A 155 -8.06 -18.63 -10.86
N ASP A 156 -6.79 -18.91 -10.63
CA ASP A 156 -6.09 -18.42 -9.42
C ASP A 156 -5.60 -16.99 -9.62
N HIS A 157 -6.28 -16.03 -8.99
CA HIS A 157 -5.92 -14.61 -9.01
C HIS A 157 -5.23 -14.12 -7.73
N THR A 158 -4.99 -15.02 -6.78
CA THR A 158 -4.57 -14.70 -5.41
C THR A 158 -3.40 -15.54 -4.92
N CYS A 159 -2.73 -16.28 -5.81
CA CYS A 159 -1.69 -17.23 -5.40
C CYS A 159 -2.16 -18.17 -4.28
N GLY A 160 -3.31 -18.83 -4.50
CA GLY A 160 -3.92 -19.73 -3.53
C GLY A 160 -4.30 -19.02 -2.23
N ASN A 161 -4.94 -17.87 -2.35
CA ASN A 161 -5.30 -17.02 -1.21
C ASN A 161 -4.08 -16.65 -0.35
N TRP A 162 -2.99 -16.24 -1.03
CA TRP A 162 -1.75 -15.73 -0.42
C TRP A 162 -0.97 -16.76 0.37
N THR A 163 -1.01 -18.03 -0.08
CA THR A 163 -0.28 -19.16 0.56
C THR A 163 0.70 -19.86 -0.36
N LYS A 164 0.82 -19.41 -1.63
CA LYS A 164 1.72 -20.01 -2.62
C LYS A 164 2.86 -19.06 -2.98
N ASN A 165 4.03 -19.63 -3.23
CA ASN A 165 5.24 -18.97 -3.72
C ASN A 165 5.84 -19.64 -4.98
N GLY A 166 5.04 -20.36 -5.75
CA GLY A 166 5.43 -21.11 -6.96
C GLY A 166 4.51 -20.82 -8.13
N GLU A 167 3.74 -21.84 -8.52
CA GLU A 167 2.75 -21.77 -9.59
C GLU A 167 1.51 -21.02 -9.16
N GLY A 168 0.72 -20.57 -10.15
CA GLY A 168 -0.47 -19.74 -9.98
C GLY A 168 -0.23 -18.32 -10.47
N SER A 169 -1.11 -17.41 -10.10
CA SER A 169 -0.92 -15.98 -10.38
C SER A 169 -1.61 -15.12 -9.32
N ALA A 170 -1.16 -13.88 -9.22
CA ALA A 170 -1.82 -12.83 -8.48
C ALA A 170 -2.27 -11.72 -9.43
N GLN A 171 -3.48 -11.22 -9.29
CA GLN A 171 -3.85 -9.96 -9.91
C GLN A 171 -3.03 -8.84 -9.28
N VAL A 172 -2.45 -7.97 -10.12
CA VAL A 172 -1.64 -6.82 -9.70
C VAL A 172 -2.22 -5.52 -10.24
N GLY A 173 -1.92 -4.42 -9.55
CA GLY A 173 -2.19 -3.06 -10.01
C GLY A 173 -0.92 -2.24 -10.14
N HIS A 174 -0.96 -1.19 -10.98
CA HIS A 174 0.15 -0.27 -11.17
C HIS A 174 0.02 0.94 -10.25
N HIS A 175 0.83 1.02 -9.20
CA HIS A 175 0.75 2.15 -8.26
C HIS A 175 1.06 3.50 -8.92
N ASP A 176 1.84 3.49 -9.98
CA ASP A 176 2.22 4.67 -10.77
C ASP A 176 1.26 4.97 -11.94
N ARG A 177 0.22 4.13 -12.13
CA ARG A 177 -0.77 4.20 -13.21
C ARG A 177 -0.16 4.21 -14.61
N GLN A 178 0.94 3.51 -14.78
CA GLN A 178 1.63 3.35 -16.04
C GLN A 178 1.89 1.88 -16.33
N GLY A 179 1.75 1.46 -17.58
CA GLY A 179 2.09 0.09 -17.91
C GLY A 179 1.40 -0.45 -19.13
N GLY A 180 1.45 -1.77 -19.24
CA GLY A 180 0.71 -2.59 -20.18
C GLY A 180 -0.41 -3.35 -19.48
N GLY A 181 -0.94 -4.39 -20.14
CA GLY A 181 -1.96 -5.26 -19.60
C GLY A 181 -3.38 -4.83 -19.97
N GLN A 182 -4.36 -5.46 -19.37
CA GLN A 182 -5.77 -5.26 -19.69
C GLN A 182 -6.26 -3.87 -19.22
N ASN A 183 -5.80 -3.42 -18.06
CA ASN A 183 -6.17 -2.13 -17.48
C ASN A 183 -4.90 -1.35 -17.06
N PRO A 184 -4.14 -0.80 -18.01
CA PRO A 184 -2.77 -0.33 -17.78
C PRO A 184 -2.65 0.81 -16.77
N THR A 185 -3.72 1.55 -16.54
CA THR A 185 -3.76 2.67 -15.57
C THR A 185 -4.44 2.32 -14.26
N SER A 186 -4.85 1.05 -14.07
CA SER A 186 -5.48 0.63 -12.82
C SER A 186 -4.45 0.46 -11.71
N TRP A 187 -4.72 1.09 -10.57
CA TRP A 187 -3.90 0.94 -9.38
C TRP A 187 -4.09 -0.42 -8.69
N SER A 188 -5.21 -1.12 -8.96
CA SER A 188 -5.60 -2.35 -8.27
C SER A 188 -5.72 -3.57 -9.17
N ALA A 189 -5.98 -3.43 -10.48
CA ALA A 189 -6.36 -4.55 -11.36
C ALA A 189 -5.82 -4.36 -12.78
N ALA A 190 -4.51 -4.26 -12.96
CA ALA A 190 -3.88 -4.02 -14.27
C ALA A 190 -3.74 -5.31 -15.11
N HIS A 191 -3.18 -6.36 -14.53
CA HIS A 191 -2.95 -7.67 -15.17
C HIS A 191 -2.60 -8.74 -14.12
N ALA A 192 -2.49 -10.00 -14.56
CA ALA A 192 -2.01 -11.10 -13.76
C ALA A 192 -0.47 -11.13 -13.68
N SER A 193 0.10 -11.57 -12.57
CA SER A 193 1.53 -11.86 -12.46
C SER A 193 1.89 -13.15 -13.23
N ARG A 194 3.17 -13.31 -13.56
CA ARG A 194 3.68 -14.51 -14.24
C ARG A 194 3.68 -15.75 -13.38
N GLY A 195 3.55 -15.60 -12.08
CA GLY A 195 3.52 -16.65 -11.08
C GLY A 195 3.61 -16.07 -9.69
N CYS A 196 3.68 -16.94 -8.68
CA CYS A 196 3.61 -16.54 -7.28
C CYS A 196 4.98 -16.47 -6.58
N SER A 197 6.06 -16.94 -7.24
CA SER A 197 7.40 -16.85 -6.66
C SER A 197 7.92 -15.41 -6.64
N GLN A 198 8.85 -15.13 -5.73
CA GLN A 198 9.50 -13.81 -5.67
C GLN A 198 10.13 -13.43 -7.02
N GLN A 199 10.77 -14.38 -7.69
CA GLN A 199 11.37 -14.17 -9.02
C GLN A 199 10.31 -13.87 -10.09
N ASN A 200 9.16 -14.55 -10.06
CA ASN A 200 8.07 -14.31 -11.01
C ASN A 200 7.42 -12.94 -10.80
N LEU A 201 7.23 -12.53 -9.55
CA LEU A 201 6.73 -11.19 -9.24
C LEU A 201 7.69 -10.11 -9.70
N GLN A 202 9.00 -10.28 -9.47
CA GLN A 202 10.03 -9.36 -9.98
C GLN A 202 10.09 -9.35 -11.51
N GLY A 203 10.00 -10.51 -12.14
CA GLY A 203 9.97 -10.65 -13.60
C GLY A 203 8.70 -10.07 -14.25
N THR A 204 7.63 -9.87 -13.49
CA THR A 204 6.42 -9.18 -13.96
C THR A 204 6.60 -7.65 -13.90
N GLY A 205 7.26 -7.13 -12.90
CA GLY A 205 7.46 -5.69 -12.65
C GLY A 205 7.12 -5.28 -11.22
N GLY A 206 7.05 -6.26 -10.31
CA GLY A 206 6.73 -6.07 -8.91
C GLY A 206 7.85 -6.54 -7.97
N ASN A 207 7.53 -6.66 -6.68
CA ASN A 207 8.44 -7.20 -5.67
C ASN A 207 7.68 -7.83 -4.49
N GLY A 208 6.44 -8.26 -4.69
CA GLY A 208 5.57 -8.77 -3.63
C GLY A 208 5.12 -7.70 -2.65
N LEU A 209 5.08 -6.44 -3.08
CA LEU A 209 4.56 -5.32 -2.32
C LEU A 209 3.03 -5.28 -2.36
N PHE A 210 2.42 -4.75 -1.31
CA PHE A 210 0.97 -4.57 -1.24
C PHE A 210 0.58 -3.30 -0.47
N TYR A 211 -0.65 -2.85 -0.69
CA TYR A 211 -1.19 -1.68 -0.02
C TYR A 211 -1.67 -2.03 1.38
N CYS A 212 -1.44 -1.13 2.33
CA CYS A 212 -1.90 -1.19 3.71
C CYS A 212 -2.79 0.00 4.04
N PHE A 213 -3.91 -0.27 4.70
CA PHE A 213 -4.90 0.73 5.11
C PHE A 213 -5.21 0.61 6.60
N ALA A 214 -5.27 1.73 7.31
CA ALA A 214 -5.83 1.79 8.65
C ALA A 214 -7.37 1.79 8.58
N ILE A 215 -8.01 0.95 9.40
CA ILE A 215 -9.46 0.75 9.37
C ILE A 215 -10.21 1.56 10.44
N ASN A 216 -9.49 2.22 11.35
CA ASN A 216 -10.01 3.04 12.46
C ASN A 216 -9.21 4.33 12.63
#